data_7bb5e76fb12bd4e45961f8a3a010bde2
#
_entry.id   7bb5e76fb12bd4e45961f8a3a010bde2
#
_cell.length_a   1.000
_cell.length_b   1.000
_cell.length_c   1.000
_cell.angle_alpha   90.00
_cell.angle_beta   90.00
_cell.angle_gamma   90.00
#
_symmetry.space_group_name_H-M   'P 1'
#
loop_
_entity.id
_entity.type
_entity.pdbx_description
1 polymer ?
#
loop_
_entity_poly.entity_id
_entity_poly.type
_entity_poly.pdbx_seq_one_letter_code
_entity_poly.pdbx_strand_id
1 'polypeptide(L)'
;MRFHRYTFASLLAIPLSFFSVSAQAAPVSGQANIAGNVTVTRDSIRFDPHFVVPVAGATETGDFMGLTGGTIMSLSGGPKTGPADVMNFVKFTDGVAQPITFDLTYIAPGVGTPGGCSNTPGVACTPTKDSPFTLYQLGSNTVIVGLQLNGNSYIGSPDTGTSPTTSIFSTQIAADGTIPQILAQLNTPGGSINGITYSASFTASSPVPEPASLLLMGLGFVGAGIVARRKKAVKN
;
A
#
# COMPACT_ATOMS: atom_id res chain seq x y z
N MET A 1 -9.11 -9.31 82.68
CA MET A 1 -9.82 -9.31 81.34
C MET A 1 -8.83 -8.88 80.29
N ARG A 2 -8.38 -9.84 79.40
CA ARG A 2 -7.45 -9.58 78.29
C ARG A 2 -8.24 -9.49 77.01
N PHE A 3 -8.30 -8.32 76.38
CA PHE A 3 -8.92 -8.14 75.06
C PHE A 3 -7.91 -8.55 73.97
N HIS A 4 -8.25 -9.59 73.21
CA HIS A 4 -7.54 -9.97 71.98
C HIS A 4 -7.97 -9.05 70.85
N ARG A 5 -6.98 -8.32 70.28
CA ARG A 5 -7.15 -7.56 69.02
C ARG A 5 -6.93 -8.49 67.84
N TYR A 6 -8.00 -8.85 67.12
CA TYR A 6 -7.90 -9.52 65.85
C TYR A 6 -7.64 -8.48 64.73
N THR A 7 -6.45 -8.51 64.19
CA THR A 7 -6.09 -7.76 63.00
C THR A 7 -6.56 -8.56 61.79
N PHE A 8 -7.65 -8.13 61.15
CA PHE A 8 -8.06 -8.62 59.86
C PHE A 8 -7.14 -8.10 58.76
N ALA A 9 -6.23 -8.93 58.30
CA ALA A 9 -5.48 -8.70 57.08
C ALA A 9 -6.36 -9.14 55.90
N SER A 10 -7.10 -8.20 55.29
CA SER A 10 -7.83 -8.43 54.04
C SER A 10 -6.83 -8.50 52.87
N LEU A 11 -6.50 -9.71 52.47
CA LEU A 11 -5.79 -9.97 51.23
C LEU A 11 -6.71 -9.60 50.07
N LEU A 12 -6.44 -8.45 49.45
CA LEU A 12 -7.10 -8.00 48.24
C LEU A 12 -6.51 -8.83 47.07
N ALA A 13 -7.13 -9.96 46.75
CA ALA A 13 -6.85 -10.74 45.56
C ALA A 13 -7.34 -9.93 44.35
N ILE A 14 -6.43 -9.28 43.64
CA ILE A 14 -6.69 -8.65 42.35
C ILE A 14 -6.74 -9.81 41.33
N PRO A 15 -7.89 -10.06 40.67
CA PRO A 15 -7.91 -10.99 39.59
C PRO A 15 -7.05 -10.40 38.46
N LEU A 16 -5.89 -10.99 38.18
CA LEU A 16 -5.18 -10.79 36.93
C LEU A 16 -6.07 -11.40 35.84
N SER A 17 -6.97 -10.61 35.30
CA SER A 17 -7.64 -10.92 34.04
C SER A 17 -6.54 -10.92 32.98
N PHE A 18 -6.12 -12.09 32.56
CA PHE A 18 -5.29 -12.28 31.38
C PHE A 18 -6.08 -11.74 30.20
N PHE A 19 -5.78 -10.51 29.78
CA PHE A 19 -6.20 -10.03 28.49
C PHE A 19 -5.52 -10.92 27.47
N SER A 20 -6.26 -11.88 26.95
CA SER A 20 -5.85 -12.63 25.78
C SER A 20 -5.74 -11.61 24.65
N VAL A 21 -4.53 -11.14 24.38
CA VAL A 21 -4.20 -10.44 23.15
C VAL A 21 -4.45 -11.47 22.05
N SER A 22 -5.55 -11.33 21.33
CA SER A 22 -5.78 -12.11 20.13
C SER A 22 -4.56 -11.88 19.23
N ALA A 23 -3.86 -12.95 18.89
CA ALA A 23 -2.82 -12.91 17.88
C ALA A 23 -3.51 -12.51 16.56
N GLN A 24 -3.50 -11.24 16.26
CA GLN A 24 -3.95 -10.74 14.97
C GLN A 24 -2.93 -11.24 13.95
N ALA A 25 -3.40 -11.80 12.83
CA ALA A 25 -2.50 -12.20 11.75
C ALA A 25 -1.59 -11.00 11.41
N ALA A 26 -0.31 -11.27 11.24
CA ALA A 26 0.65 -10.21 10.99
C ALA A 26 0.29 -9.52 9.67
N PRO A 27 0.10 -8.19 9.68
CA PRO A 27 -0.15 -7.47 8.45
C PRO A 27 1.05 -7.59 7.51
N VAL A 28 0.79 -7.55 6.21
CA VAL A 28 1.83 -7.60 5.18
C VAL A 28 2.80 -6.43 5.33
N SER A 29 4.07 -6.70 5.23
CA SER A 29 5.13 -5.70 5.27
C SER A 29 6.22 -5.99 4.24
N GLY A 30 6.83 -4.95 3.71
CA GLY A 30 7.94 -5.10 2.78
C GLY A 30 7.68 -4.49 1.40
N GLN A 31 8.53 -4.86 0.46
CA GLN A 31 8.52 -4.35 -0.90
C GLN A 31 8.65 -5.48 -1.91
N ALA A 32 7.83 -5.41 -2.97
CA ALA A 32 7.97 -6.21 -4.18
C ALA A 32 8.25 -5.31 -5.38
N ASN A 33 9.16 -5.75 -6.24
CA ASN A 33 9.47 -5.08 -7.50
C ASN A 33 9.17 -6.05 -8.66
N ILE A 34 8.22 -5.69 -9.48
CA ILE A 34 7.73 -6.55 -10.56
C ILE A 34 7.86 -5.88 -11.92
N ALA A 35 7.90 -6.70 -12.96
CA ALA A 35 7.90 -6.26 -14.34
C ALA A 35 6.95 -7.11 -15.19
N GLY A 36 6.62 -6.61 -16.35
CA GLY A 36 5.78 -7.30 -17.33
C GLY A 36 5.58 -6.46 -18.58
N ASN A 37 4.63 -6.88 -19.40
CA ASN A 37 4.24 -6.14 -20.58
C ASN A 37 2.84 -5.52 -20.42
N VAL A 38 2.63 -4.39 -21.06
CA VAL A 38 1.38 -3.67 -21.01
C VAL A 38 1.01 -3.13 -22.39
N THR A 39 -0.29 -3.15 -22.67
CA THR A 39 -0.91 -2.42 -23.77
C THR A 39 -1.78 -1.33 -23.20
N VAL A 40 -1.57 -0.10 -23.64
CA VAL A 40 -2.35 1.06 -23.19
C VAL A 40 -3.23 1.53 -24.33
N THR A 41 -4.50 1.73 -24.04
CA THR A 41 -5.46 2.43 -24.91
C THR A 41 -5.98 3.67 -24.19
N ARG A 42 -6.81 4.46 -24.87
CA ARG A 42 -7.48 5.58 -24.22
C ARG A 42 -8.30 5.15 -23.00
N ASP A 43 -8.90 3.96 -23.04
CA ASP A 43 -9.92 3.53 -22.07
C ASP A 43 -9.50 2.28 -21.28
N SER A 44 -8.26 1.82 -21.43
CA SER A 44 -7.80 0.64 -20.70
C SER A 44 -6.28 0.58 -20.55
N ILE A 45 -5.86 -0.09 -19.48
CA ILE A 45 -4.52 -0.61 -19.30
C ILE A 45 -4.64 -2.12 -19.24
N ARG A 46 -4.11 -2.80 -20.24
CA ARG A 46 -4.16 -4.25 -20.36
C ARG A 46 -2.77 -4.83 -20.10
N PHE A 47 -2.67 -5.62 -19.05
CA PHE A 47 -1.48 -6.40 -18.75
C PHE A 47 -1.56 -7.71 -19.55
N ASP A 48 -0.54 -8.02 -20.38
CA ASP A 48 -0.53 -9.19 -21.24
C ASP A 48 0.91 -9.72 -21.41
N PRO A 49 1.21 -10.92 -20.94
CA PRO A 49 0.34 -11.81 -20.17
C PRO A 49 -0.02 -11.23 -18.80
N HIS A 50 -1.12 -11.70 -18.21
CA HIS A 50 -1.56 -11.33 -16.87
C HIS A 50 -0.64 -11.88 -15.76
N PHE A 51 0.60 -12.15 -16.08
CA PHE A 51 1.62 -12.58 -15.15
C PHE A 51 2.56 -11.43 -14.82
N VAL A 52 3.00 -11.42 -13.58
CA VAL A 52 4.05 -10.53 -13.11
C VAL A 52 5.27 -11.38 -12.76
N VAL A 53 6.44 -10.84 -13.04
CA VAL A 53 7.71 -11.45 -12.66
C VAL A 53 8.52 -10.44 -11.85
N PRO A 54 9.36 -10.88 -10.91
CA PRO A 54 10.27 -9.98 -10.21
C PRO A 54 11.20 -9.28 -11.20
N VAL A 55 11.54 -8.04 -10.91
CA VAL A 55 12.56 -7.31 -11.67
C VAL A 55 13.90 -7.96 -11.43
N ALA A 56 14.59 -8.35 -12.49
CA ALA A 56 15.91 -8.98 -12.39
C ALA A 56 16.89 -8.06 -11.64
N GLY A 57 17.50 -8.58 -10.56
CA GLY A 57 18.42 -7.84 -9.73
C GLY A 57 17.81 -6.90 -8.69
N ALA A 58 16.49 -6.78 -8.66
CA ALA A 58 15.82 -6.12 -7.55
C ALA A 58 15.77 -7.04 -6.32
N THR A 59 15.71 -6.43 -5.14
CA THR A 59 15.61 -7.16 -3.87
C THR A 59 14.22 -6.96 -3.30
N GLU A 60 13.49 -8.06 -3.17
CA GLU A 60 12.23 -8.09 -2.40
C GLU A 60 12.55 -8.11 -0.91
N THR A 61 11.67 -7.52 -0.11
CA THR A 61 11.83 -7.45 1.35
C THR A 61 10.59 -7.89 2.09
N GLY A 62 10.74 -8.22 3.37
CA GLY A 62 9.62 -8.62 4.23
C GLY A 62 8.91 -9.87 3.71
N ASP A 63 7.58 -9.82 3.67
CA ASP A 63 6.74 -10.94 3.27
C ASP A 63 6.83 -11.28 1.78
N PHE A 64 7.42 -10.38 0.96
CA PHE A 64 7.66 -10.61 -0.47
C PHE A 64 8.98 -11.31 -0.79
N MET A 65 9.79 -11.63 0.22
CA MET A 65 11.05 -12.34 -0.01
C MET A 65 10.81 -13.69 -0.70
N GLY A 66 11.61 -13.94 -1.74
CA GLY A 66 11.51 -15.17 -2.53
C GLY A 66 10.48 -15.13 -3.64
N LEU A 67 9.75 -14.02 -3.82
CA LEU A 67 8.78 -13.86 -4.90
C LEU A 67 9.38 -14.26 -6.25
N THR A 68 8.69 -15.14 -6.97
CA THR A 68 9.06 -15.56 -8.33
C THR A 68 7.96 -15.29 -9.36
N GLY A 69 6.74 -14.98 -8.92
CA GLY A 69 5.65 -14.67 -9.82
C GLY A 69 4.31 -14.39 -9.16
N GLY A 70 3.36 -14.10 -10.02
CA GLY A 70 1.99 -13.81 -9.61
C GLY A 70 1.12 -13.41 -10.79
N THR A 71 -0.05 -12.88 -10.51
CA THR A 71 -1.01 -12.43 -11.52
C THR A 71 -1.43 -10.99 -11.29
N ILE A 72 -1.77 -10.28 -12.36
CA ILE A 72 -2.27 -8.90 -12.34
C ILE A 72 -3.50 -8.76 -13.23
N MET A 73 -4.49 -8.00 -12.76
CA MET A 73 -5.70 -7.71 -13.53
C MET A 73 -5.52 -6.48 -14.41
N SER A 74 -6.20 -6.46 -15.53
CA SER A 74 -6.28 -5.26 -16.39
C SER A 74 -7.27 -4.25 -15.85
N LEU A 75 -6.98 -2.96 -16.06
CA LEU A 75 -7.88 -1.86 -15.75
C LEU A 75 -8.65 -1.47 -17.00
N SER A 76 -9.96 -1.57 -16.96
CA SER A 76 -10.87 -1.21 -18.06
C SER A 76 -11.80 -0.06 -17.65
N GLY A 77 -12.42 0.59 -18.63
CA GLY A 77 -13.36 1.69 -18.39
C GLY A 77 -12.71 3.06 -18.22
N GLY A 78 -11.48 3.22 -18.68
CA GLY A 78 -10.71 4.46 -18.59
C GLY A 78 -10.26 4.73 -17.16
N PRO A 79 -9.05 4.34 -16.77
CA PRO A 79 -8.55 4.61 -15.43
C PRO A 79 -8.61 6.11 -15.15
N LYS A 80 -9.42 6.49 -14.17
CA LYS A 80 -9.60 7.86 -13.70
C LYS A 80 -9.08 7.98 -12.28
N THR A 81 -8.64 9.17 -11.92
CA THR A 81 -8.27 9.47 -10.54
C THR A 81 -9.45 9.33 -9.60
N GLY A 82 -9.22 8.79 -8.42
CA GLY A 82 -10.25 8.67 -7.38
C GLY A 82 -10.40 7.26 -6.84
N PRO A 83 -11.49 7.05 -6.08
CA PRO A 83 -11.80 5.73 -5.54
C PRO A 83 -11.91 4.68 -6.63
N ALA A 84 -11.34 3.52 -6.37
CA ALA A 84 -11.41 2.32 -7.18
C ALA A 84 -11.81 1.16 -6.28
N ASP A 85 -12.45 0.16 -6.85
CA ASP A 85 -12.85 -1.05 -6.14
C ASP A 85 -12.50 -2.25 -7.03
N VAL A 86 -11.20 -2.59 -7.06
CA VAL A 86 -10.71 -3.72 -7.85
C VAL A 86 -10.10 -4.73 -6.90
N MET A 87 -10.93 -5.66 -6.47
CA MET A 87 -10.53 -6.77 -5.63
C MET A 87 -9.56 -7.69 -6.36
N ASN A 88 -8.55 -8.17 -5.64
CA ASN A 88 -7.53 -9.06 -6.18
C ASN A 88 -6.78 -8.49 -7.40
N PHE A 89 -6.54 -7.18 -7.41
CA PHE A 89 -5.87 -6.51 -8.54
C PHE A 89 -4.50 -7.12 -8.84
N VAL A 90 -3.72 -7.43 -7.82
CA VAL A 90 -2.50 -8.23 -7.94
C VAL A 90 -2.50 -9.35 -6.91
N LYS A 91 -2.08 -10.54 -7.34
CA LYS A 91 -1.81 -11.68 -6.46
C LYS A 91 -0.39 -12.15 -6.66
N PHE A 92 0.38 -12.12 -5.61
CA PHE A 92 1.72 -12.68 -5.52
C PHE A 92 1.60 -14.11 -4.98
N THR A 93 1.79 -15.10 -5.83
CA THR A 93 1.51 -16.51 -5.50
C THR A 93 2.75 -17.38 -5.45
N ASP A 94 3.76 -17.06 -6.26
CA ASP A 94 4.87 -17.94 -6.50
C ASP A 94 6.11 -17.47 -5.73
N GLY A 95 6.75 -18.39 -5.03
CA GLY A 95 7.97 -18.14 -4.28
C GLY A 95 7.80 -17.47 -2.92
N VAL A 96 6.62 -16.92 -2.61
CA VAL A 96 6.30 -16.37 -1.29
C VAL A 96 5.81 -17.46 -0.33
N ALA A 97 5.99 -17.26 0.98
CA ALA A 97 5.59 -18.24 1.98
C ALA A 97 4.06 -18.48 1.99
N GLN A 98 3.30 -17.43 1.76
CA GLN A 98 1.84 -17.47 1.59
C GLN A 98 1.42 -16.47 0.51
N PRO A 99 0.34 -16.75 -0.26
CA PRO A 99 -0.16 -15.80 -1.25
C PRO A 99 -0.50 -14.45 -0.63
N ILE A 100 0.03 -13.38 -1.25
CA ILE A 100 -0.25 -12.01 -0.87
C ILE A 100 -1.17 -11.41 -1.94
N THR A 101 -2.27 -10.82 -1.52
CA THR A 101 -3.22 -10.16 -2.39
C THR A 101 -3.17 -8.66 -2.18
N PHE A 102 -3.22 -7.89 -3.27
CA PHE A 102 -3.37 -6.45 -3.26
C PHE A 102 -4.71 -6.08 -3.91
N ASP A 103 -5.57 -5.43 -3.13
CA ASP A 103 -6.81 -4.83 -3.59
C ASP A 103 -6.58 -3.35 -3.87
N LEU A 104 -6.95 -2.90 -5.08
CA LEU A 104 -6.83 -1.51 -5.48
C LEU A 104 -8.05 -0.73 -4.98
N THR A 105 -7.81 0.28 -4.14
CA THR A 105 -8.87 1.12 -3.57
C THR A 105 -8.86 2.56 -4.05
N TYR A 106 -7.73 3.02 -4.61
CA TYR A 106 -7.60 4.40 -5.07
C TYR A 106 -6.56 4.53 -6.18
N ILE A 107 -6.89 5.27 -7.21
CA ILE A 107 -5.98 5.65 -8.29
C ILE A 107 -5.58 7.12 -8.06
N ALA A 108 -4.30 7.35 -7.80
CA ALA A 108 -3.81 8.69 -7.52
C ALA A 108 -3.82 9.59 -8.77
N PRO A 109 -4.01 10.91 -8.62
CA PRO A 109 -3.90 11.83 -9.73
C PRO A 109 -2.48 11.88 -10.29
N GLY A 110 -2.36 12.06 -11.59
CA GLY A 110 -1.09 12.33 -12.24
C GLY A 110 -0.48 13.65 -11.73
N VAL A 111 0.84 13.70 -11.76
CA VAL A 111 1.62 14.86 -11.30
C VAL A 111 2.00 15.75 -12.50
N GLY A 112 1.99 17.06 -12.30
CA GLY A 112 2.35 18.04 -13.33
C GLY A 112 1.18 18.89 -13.79
N THR A 113 1.40 19.71 -14.82
CA THR A 113 0.39 20.65 -15.31
C THR A 113 -0.65 19.94 -16.16
N PRO A 114 -1.95 19.96 -15.79
CA PRO A 114 -3.00 19.34 -16.58
C PRO A 114 -3.12 20.00 -17.97
N GLY A 115 -3.14 19.17 -19.03
CA GLY A 115 -3.21 19.63 -20.41
C GLY A 115 -1.94 20.38 -20.91
N GLY A 116 -0.96 20.60 -20.04
CA GLY A 116 0.28 21.28 -20.38
C GLY A 116 1.35 20.37 -20.98
N CYS A 117 0.95 19.26 -21.59
CA CYS A 117 1.86 18.27 -22.13
C CYS A 117 2.52 18.77 -23.42
N SER A 118 3.80 19.02 -23.34
CA SER A 118 4.67 19.44 -24.46
C SER A 118 5.81 18.43 -24.61
N ASN A 119 6.62 18.63 -25.63
CA ASN A 119 7.84 17.85 -25.86
C ASN A 119 9.07 18.43 -25.15
N THR A 120 8.88 19.30 -24.17
CA THR A 120 9.97 19.93 -23.41
C THR A 120 10.54 18.89 -22.43
N PRO A 121 11.82 18.51 -22.57
CA PRO A 121 12.45 17.57 -21.64
C PRO A 121 12.48 18.12 -20.22
N GLY A 122 12.31 17.23 -19.24
CA GLY A 122 12.40 17.58 -17.83
C GLY A 122 11.12 18.15 -17.22
N VAL A 123 10.05 18.32 -18.00
CA VAL A 123 8.76 18.83 -17.50
C VAL A 123 7.74 17.71 -17.38
N ALA A 124 7.21 17.52 -16.18
CA ALA A 124 6.12 16.58 -15.94
C ALA A 124 4.78 17.22 -16.31
N CYS A 125 3.90 16.44 -16.90
CA CYS A 125 2.53 16.84 -17.19
C CYS A 125 1.55 15.69 -16.98
N THR A 126 0.27 16.03 -16.90
CA THR A 126 -0.83 15.05 -16.96
C THR A 126 -1.75 15.41 -18.14
N PRO A 127 -2.26 14.44 -18.92
CA PRO A 127 -3.09 14.70 -20.10
C PRO A 127 -4.30 15.59 -19.82
N THR A 128 -4.99 15.32 -18.73
CA THR A 128 -6.14 16.10 -18.23
C THR A 128 -6.09 16.17 -16.72
N LYS A 129 -6.89 17.03 -16.11
CA LYS A 129 -6.98 17.15 -14.65
C LYS A 129 -7.43 15.87 -13.93
N ASP A 130 -8.16 15.01 -14.63
CA ASP A 130 -8.70 13.76 -14.09
C ASP A 130 -7.89 12.52 -14.52
N SER A 131 -6.77 12.74 -15.21
CA SER A 131 -5.89 11.66 -15.65
C SER A 131 -4.98 11.21 -14.51
N PRO A 132 -4.85 9.89 -14.29
CA PRO A 132 -3.92 9.35 -13.31
C PRO A 132 -2.48 9.28 -13.81
N PHE A 133 -2.26 9.56 -15.09
CA PHE A 133 -0.95 9.40 -15.71
C PHE A 133 -0.08 10.64 -15.52
N THR A 134 1.13 10.42 -15.07
CA THR A 134 2.21 11.40 -15.15
C THR A 134 3.05 11.09 -16.37
N LEU A 135 3.17 12.03 -17.26
CA LEU A 135 4.00 11.94 -18.47
C LEU A 135 5.24 12.81 -18.31
N TYR A 136 6.37 12.27 -18.67
CA TYR A 136 7.64 12.97 -18.57
C TYR A 136 8.46 12.72 -19.85
N GLN A 137 8.81 13.81 -20.56
CA GLN A 137 9.67 13.71 -21.73
C GLN A 137 11.13 13.58 -21.29
N LEU A 138 11.75 12.45 -21.64
CA LEU A 138 13.17 12.21 -21.41
C LEU A 138 13.91 12.31 -22.75
N GLY A 139 14.62 13.41 -22.94
CA GLY A 139 15.30 13.66 -24.21
C GLY A 139 14.31 13.90 -25.37
N SER A 140 14.71 13.59 -26.61
CA SER A 140 13.93 13.88 -27.81
C SER A 140 12.85 12.85 -28.14
N ASN A 141 13.07 11.57 -27.80
CA ASN A 141 12.27 10.44 -28.33
C ASN A 141 11.86 9.43 -27.26
N THR A 142 11.98 9.74 -26.00
CA THR A 142 11.60 8.83 -24.92
C THR A 142 10.63 9.51 -23.97
N VAL A 143 9.51 8.86 -23.71
CA VAL A 143 8.52 9.30 -22.73
C VAL A 143 8.47 8.30 -21.61
N ILE A 144 8.59 8.78 -20.37
CA ILE A 144 8.31 8.01 -19.17
C ILE A 144 6.85 8.26 -18.80
N VAL A 145 6.15 7.17 -18.50
CA VAL A 145 4.78 7.22 -18.01
C VAL A 145 4.75 6.64 -16.62
N GLY A 146 4.26 7.40 -15.65
CA GLY A 146 4.06 6.99 -14.27
C GLY A 146 2.60 6.87 -13.92
N LEU A 147 2.26 5.89 -13.06
CA LEU A 147 0.92 5.67 -12.50
C LEU A 147 1.10 5.24 -11.04
N GLN A 148 0.43 5.95 -10.12
CA GLN A 148 0.42 5.58 -8.72
C GLN A 148 -0.93 5.01 -8.32
N LEU A 149 -0.90 3.86 -7.67
CA LEU A 149 -2.06 3.14 -7.16
C LEU A 149 -1.92 2.95 -5.66
N ASN A 150 -3.00 3.10 -4.93
CA ASN A 150 -3.05 2.85 -3.50
C ASN A 150 -4.12 1.80 -3.19
N GLY A 151 -3.87 1.00 -2.19
CA GLY A 151 -4.78 -0.08 -1.82
C GLY A 151 -4.36 -0.76 -0.54
N ASN A 152 -4.85 -1.97 -0.38
CA ASN A 152 -4.56 -2.78 0.79
C ASN A 152 -3.99 -4.14 0.38
N SER A 153 -2.93 -4.56 1.05
CA SER A 153 -2.40 -5.93 0.91
C SER A 153 -2.73 -6.78 2.13
N TYR A 154 -2.96 -8.06 1.90
CA TYR A 154 -3.24 -9.03 2.95
C TYR A 154 -2.78 -10.43 2.55
N ILE A 155 -2.62 -11.29 3.55
CA ILE A 155 -2.33 -12.72 3.39
C ILE A 155 -3.60 -13.50 3.72
N GLY A 156 -4.03 -14.37 2.79
CA GLY A 156 -5.21 -15.21 2.97
C GLY A 156 -6.53 -14.45 2.80
N SER A 157 -7.11 -13.90 3.88
CA SER A 157 -8.36 -13.13 3.86
C SER A 157 -8.16 -11.70 4.33
N PRO A 158 -8.87 -10.71 3.76
CA PRO A 158 -8.83 -9.33 4.26
C PRO A 158 -9.30 -9.20 5.72
N ASP A 159 -10.10 -10.15 6.21
CA ASP A 159 -10.56 -10.19 7.60
C ASP A 159 -9.43 -10.48 8.61
N THR A 160 -8.31 -11.01 8.16
CA THR A 160 -7.14 -11.31 9.01
C THR A 160 -6.25 -10.10 9.29
N GLY A 161 -6.53 -8.98 8.68
CA GLY A 161 -5.77 -7.75 8.76
C GLY A 161 -5.21 -7.32 7.41
N THR A 162 -5.28 -6.02 7.15
CA THR A 162 -4.80 -5.42 5.90
C THR A 162 -3.69 -4.43 6.17
N SER A 163 -2.79 -4.29 5.21
CA SER A 163 -1.72 -3.29 5.23
C SER A 163 -1.92 -2.27 4.13
N PRO A 164 -1.90 -0.97 4.46
CA PRO A 164 -1.85 0.06 3.45
C PRO A 164 -0.67 -0.18 2.51
N THR A 165 -0.96 -0.17 1.22
CA THR A 165 0.03 -0.48 0.20
C THR A 165 -0.04 0.57 -0.90
N THR A 166 1.14 1.12 -1.25
CA THR A 166 1.30 2.00 -2.40
C THR A 166 2.04 1.26 -3.49
N SER A 167 1.57 1.41 -4.72
CA SER A 167 2.25 0.88 -5.90
C SER A 167 2.52 1.98 -6.90
N ILE A 168 3.74 1.99 -7.43
CA ILE A 168 4.17 2.93 -8.46
C ILE A 168 4.55 2.11 -9.69
N PHE A 169 3.76 2.28 -10.74
CA PHE A 169 4.04 1.73 -12.06
C PHE A 169 4.79 2.75 -12.90
N SER A 170 5.79 2.31 -13.61
CA SER A 170 6.52 3.12 -14.58
C SER A 170 6.78 2.34 -15.84
N THR A 171 6.72 3.03 -16.97
CA THR A 171 7.10 2.47 -18.27
C THR A 171 7.83 3.53 -19.09
N GLN A 172 8.71 3.07 -19.97
CA GLN A 172 9.38 3.91 -20.96
C GLN A 172 8.85 3.58 -22.33
N ILE A 173 8.26 4.56 -22.98
CA ILE A 173 7.85 4.46 -24.36
C ILE A 173 8.99 4.98 -25.22
N ALA A 174 9.79 4.07 -25.74
CA ALA A 174 11.02 4.35 -26.47
C ALA A 174 10.83 4.28 -28.01
N ALA A 175 9.62 4.39 -28.52
CA ALA A 175 9.37 4.30 -29.94
C ALA A 175 9.08 5.70 -30.52
N ASP A 176 10.09 6.35 -31.07
CA ASP A 176 10.00 7.50 -32.00
C ASP A 176 8.95 8.59 -31.66
N GLY A 177 8.61 8.76 -30.36
CA GLY A 177 7.47 9.56 -29.96
C GLY A 177 7.78 10.61 -28.90
N THR A 178 7.26 11.78 -29.16
CA THR A 178 7.08 12.81 -28.15
C THR A 178 5.74 12.62 -27.44
N ILE A 179 5.55 13.24 -26.27
CA ILE A 179 4.28 13.20 -25.56
C ILE A 179 3.08 13.57 -26.47
N PRO A 180 3.13 14.67 -27.25
CA PRO A 180 2.03 14.99 -28.17
C PRO A 180 1.72 13.89 -29.20
N GLN A 181 2.73 13.20 -29.73
CA GLN A 181 2.52 12.11 -30.70
C GLN A 181 1.85 10.89 -30.05
N ILE A 182 2.28 10.51 -28.83
CA ILE A 182 1.68 9.44 -28.05
C ILE A 182 0.21 9.76 -27.74
N LEU A 183 -0.09 10.98 -27.31
CA LEU A 183 -1.46 11.40 -27.03
C LEU A 183 -2.31 11.43 -28.31
N ALA A 184 -1.77 11.87 -29.45
CA ALA A 184 -2.44 11.83 -30.74
C ALA A 184 -2.77 10.39 -31.15
N GLN A 185 -1.83 9.47 -31.01
CA GLN A 185 -2.05 8.04 -31.27
C GLN A 185 -3.17 7.46 -30.44
N LEU A 186 -3.16 7.69 -29.11
CA LEU A 186 -4.21 7.20 -28.20
C LEU A 186 -5.58 7.83 -28.47
N ASN A 187 -5.64 9.01 -29.04
CA ASN A 187 -6.89 9.70 -29.37
C ASN A 187 -7.48 9.28 -30.73
N THR A 188 -6.77 8.49 -31.52
CA THR A 188 -7.36 7.91 -32.74
C THR A 188 -8.31 6.77 -32.40
N PRO A 189 -9.39 6.53 -33.17
CA PRO A 189 -10.26 5.38 -32.98
C PRO A 189 -9.46 4.06 -33.01
N GLY A 190 -9.53 3.28 -31.94
CA GLY A 190 -8.74 2.05 -31.81
C GLY A 190 -7.25 2.25 -31.53
N GLY A 191 -6.83 3.48 -31.29
CA GLY A 191 -5.45 3.81 -30.98
C GLY A 191 -4.95 3.09 -29.72
N SER A 192 -3.77 2.51 -29.82
CA SER A 192 -3.13 1.77 -28.73
C SER A 192 -1.63 1.86 -28.80
N ILE A 193 -0.99 1.72 -27.67
CA ILE A 193 0.45 1.54 -27.55
C ILE A 193 0.66 0.13 -27.01
N ASN A 194 1.24 -0.72 -27.84
CA ASN A 194 1.34 -2.14 -27.57
C ASN A 194 2.74 -2.56 -27.15
N GLY A 195 2.81 -3.63 -26.33
CA GLY A 195 4.06 -4.34 -26.06
C GLY A 195 5.10 -3.53 -25.32
N ILE A 196 4.68 -2.51 -24.57
CA ILE A 196 5.60 -1.76 -23.71
C ILE A 196 5.86 -2.52 -22.42
N THR A 197 7.13 -2.58 -22.04
CA THR A 197 7.50 -3.13 -20.74
C THR A 197 7.22 -2.12 -19.63
N TYR A 198 6.73 -2.62 -18.50
CA TYR A 198 6.58 -1.81 -17.29
C TYR A 198 7.40 -2.41 -16.16
N SER A 199 7.71 -1.57 -15.18
CA SER A 199 8.13 -1.99 -13.86
C SER A 199 7.19 -1.37 -12.82
N ALA A 200 6.96 -2.10 -11.73
CA ALA A 200 6.18 -1.58 -10.61
C ALA A 200 6.81 -1.96 -9.28
N SER A 201 6.75 -1.04 -8.34
CA SER A 201 7.16 -1.26 -6.96
C SER A 201 5.92 -1.21 -6.08
N PHE A 202 5.71 -2.25 -5.29
CA PHE A 202 4.68 -2.33 -4.25
C PHE A 202 5.34 -2.20 -2.91
N THR A 203 4.89 -1.26 -2.09
CA THR A 203 5.39 -1.06 -0.73
C THR A 203 4.22 -1.20 0.24
N ALA A 204 4.22 -2.27 1.02
CA ALA A 204 3.26 -2.52 2.07
C ALA A 204 3.83 -2.10 3.43
N SER A 205 3.07 -1.32 4.17
CA SER A 205 3.46 -0.85 5.49
C SER A 205 2.59 -1.53 6.54
N SER A 206 3.22 -2.31 7.42
CA SER A 206 2.51 -2.84 8.58
C SER A 206 1.98 -1.67 9.42
N PRO A 207 0.67 -1.65 9.77
CA PRO A 207 0.19 -0.71 10.77
C PRO A 207 0.96 -0.99 12.06
N VAL A 208 1.72 0.01 12.51
CA VAL A 208 2.46 -0.08 13.77
C VAL A 208 1.43 -0.21 14.89
N PRO A 209 1.39 -1.31 15.65
CA PRO A 209 0.54 -1.40 16.83
C PRO A 209 0.86 -0.22 17.72
N GLU A 210 -0.15 0.55 18.13
CA GLU A 210 0.06 1.62 19.11
C GLU A 210 0.82 1.03 20.28
N PRO A 211 1.98 1.61 20.66
CA PRO A 211 2.85 0.98 21.64
C PRO A 211 2.03 0.67 22.91
N ALA A 212 2.12 -0.55 23.40
CA ALA A 212 1.56 -0.93 24.71
C ALA A 212 2.02 0.03 25.83
N SER A 213 3.01 0.87 25.55
CA SER A 213 3.44 2.01 26.34
C SER A 213 2.30 3.02 26.66
N LEU A 214 1.35 3.25 25.75
CA LEU A 214 0.20 4.13 26.06
C LEU A 214 -0.73 3.47 27.07
N LEU A 215 -0.98 2.16 26.94
CA LEU A 215 -1.74 1.40 27.94
C LEU A 215 -0.98 1.35 29.28
N LEU A 216 0.32 1.09 29.23
CA LEU A 216 1.17 1.05 30.43
C LEU A 216 1.25 2.41 31.09
N MET A 217 1.34 3.49 30.31
CA MET A 217 1.32 4.87 30.81
C MET A 217 -0.04 5.20 31.45
N GLY A 218 -1.15 4.81 30.82
CA GLY A 218 -2.50 4.96 31.39
C GLY A 218 -2.66 4.19 32.70
N LEU A 219 -2.22 2.94 32.76
CA LEU A 219 -2.22 2.15 33.99
C LEU A 219 -1.30 2.72 35.06
N GLY A 220 -0.14 3.28 34.68
CA GLY A 220 0.78 3.99 35.58
C GLY A 220 0.13 5.21 36.23
N PHE A 221 -0.59 6.03 35.50
CA PHE A 221 -1.32 7.19 36.04
C PHE A 221 -2.46 6.78 36.97
N VAL A 222 -3.22 5.74 36.62
CA VAL A 222 -4.27 5.19 37.49
C VAL A 222 -3.67 4.68 38.81
N GLY A 223 -2.58 3.90 38.73
CA GLY A 223 -1.86 3.41 39.91
C GLY A 223 -1.35 4.53 40.78
N ALA A 224 -0.71 5.54 40.21
CA ALA A 224 -0.23 6.72 40.94
C ALA A 224 -1.38 7.51 41.64
N GLY A 225 -2.51 7.65 40.93
CA GLY A 225 -3.72 8.29 41.46
C GLY A 225 -4.30 7.57 42.69
N ILE A 226 -4.35 6.23 42.65
CA ILE A 226 -4.82 5.42 43.79
C ILE A 226 -3.89 5.57 45.01
N VAL A 227 -2.56 5.52 44.78
CA VAL A 227 -1.57 5.69 45.87
C VAL A 227 -1.67 7.09 46.46
N ALA A 228 -1.82 8.13 45.67
CA ALA A 228 -1.97 9.51 46.14
C ALA A 228 -3.24 9.69 46.99
N ARG A 229 -4.36 9.09 46.63
CA ARG A 229 -5.61 9.09 47.40
C ARG A 229 -5.45 8.40 48.77
N ARG A 230 -4.78 7.25 48.81
CA ARG A 230 -4.55 6.53 50.08
C ARG A 230 -3.70 7.33 51.06
N LYS A 231 -2.67 8.05 50.58
CA LYS A 231 -1.83 8.91 51.45
C LYS A 231 -2.61 10.08 52.08
N LYS A 232 -3.63 10.61 51.38
CA LYS A 232 -4.49 11.68 51.95
C LYS A 232 -5.46 11.14 53.02
N ALA A 233 -5.98 9.93 52.83
CA ALA A 233 -6.92 9.32 53.80
C ALA A 233 -6.29 8.90 55.10
N VAL A 234 -4.97 8.72 55.16
CA VAL A 234 -4.22 8.37 56.42
C VAL A 234 -3.80 9.60 57.21
N LYS A 235 -3.87 10.82 56.65
CA LYS A 235 -3.48 12.07 57.32
C LYS A 235 -4.63 12.83 58.03
N ASN A 236 -5.87 12.38 57.81
CA ASN A 236 -7.06 12.85 58.53
C ASN A 236 -7.53 11.79 59.53
#